data_5b0b994bf2e777407c018f5b93548b30
#
_entry.id   5b0b994bf2e777407c018f5b93548b30
#
_cell.length_a   1.000
_cell.length_b   1.000
_cell.length_c   1.000
_cell.angle_alpha   90.00
_cell.angle_beta   90.00
_cell.angle_gamma   90.00
#
_symmetry.space_group_name_H-M   'P 1'
#
loop_
_entity.id
_entity.type
_entity.pdbx_description
1 polymer ?
#
loop_
_entity_poly.entity_id
_entity_poly.type
_entity_poly.pdbx_seq_one_letter_code
_entity_poly.pdbx_strand_id
1 'polypeptide(L)'
;MRFTILSMLPPRLLAALAVMAGFILAPWPVPTASAANPFDTLLGSWRGSGQIRLADGRAERLKCNAYYTGGGSQLGMAIRCQSESSNVEIRSKLSQSGSRITGTWEERTFNAVGTAQGQASASRISLTISGGVTGTMSVSYSGSRQSVAISTQGIALKSVTIDLTRS
;
A
#
# COMPACT_ATOMS: atom_id res chain seq x y z
N MET A 1 4.81 82.21 -61.89
CA MET A 1 6.25 82.49 -61.91
C MET A 1 6.91 81.32 -61.17
N ARG A 2 7.59 80.47 -61.89
CA ARG A 2 9.01 80.03 -61.69
C ARG A 2 9.23 79.33 -60.31
N PHE A 3 9.80 78.19 -60.13
CA PHE A 3 10.66 77.22 -60.84
C PHE A 3 10.85 76.10 -59.82
N THR A 4 10.60 74.85 -60.20
CA THR A 4 11.59 73.76 -60.38
C THR A 4 12.65 73.61 -59.31
N ILE A 5 12.82 72.42 -58.72
CA ILE A 5 13.95 71.46 -58.86
C ILE A 5 13.63 70.27 -57.95
N LEU A 6 13.32 69.18 -58.48
CA LEU A 6 13.96 67.89 -58.73
C LEU A 6 15.16 67.59 -57.84
N SER A 7 15.09 66.64 -56.97
CA SER A 7 16.23 65.84 -56.57
C SER A 7 15.81 64.41 -56.15
N MET A 8 16.18 63.54 -57.03
CA MET A 8 16.18 62.08 -56.84
C MET A 8 17.15 61.71 -55.72
N LEU A 9 16.81 60.68 -54.91
CA LEU A 9 17.72 59.66 -54.42
C LEU A 9 17.00 58.42 -53.96
N PRO A 10 17.60 57.21 -53.93
CA PRO A 10 16.97 55.92 -54.13
C PRO A 10 16.57 55.21 -52.85
N PRO A 11 15.72 54.16 -52.97
CA PRO A 11 15.29 53.35 -51.81
C PRO A 11 16.37 52.35 -51.43
N ARG A 12 16.94 52.49 -50.27
CA ARG A 12 17.72 51.39 -49.65
C ARG A 12 16.79 50.46 -48.91
N LEU A 13 16.54 49.34 -49.53
CA LEU A 13 16.03 48.12 -48.89
C LEU A 13 16.94 47.73 -47.75
N LEU A 14 16.45 47.81 -46.53
CA LEU A 14 16.99 47.06 -45.39
C LEU A 14 15.97 45.98 -45.02
N ALA A 15 16.22 44.80 -45.60
CA ALA A 15 15.54 43.57 -45.19
C ALA A 15 16.06 43.18 -43.79
N ALA A 16 15.31 43.50 -42.77
CA ALA A 16 15.53 42.94 -41.43
C ALA A 16 15.00 41.51 -41.39
N LEU A 17 15.87 40.52 -41.51
CA LEU A 17 15.58 39.11 -41.21
C LEU A 17 15.38 38.98 -39.68
N ALA A 18 14.16 38.96 -39.25
CA ALA A 18 13.78 38.52 -37.90
C ALA A 18 13.89 37.01 -37.85
N VAL A 19 15.01 36.49 -37.36
CA VAL A 19 15.18 35.07 -36.99
C VAL A 19 14.37 34.84 -35.71
N MET A 20 13.13 34.38 -35.85
CA MET A 20 12.34 33.81 -34.75
C MET A 20 12.99 32.49 -34.36
N ALA A 21 13.87 32.52 -33.37
CA ALA A 21 14.33 31.31 -32.68
C ALA A 21 13.17 30.74 -31.87
N GLY A 22 12.45 29.80 -32.49
CA GLY A 22 11.42 29.01 -31.79
C GLY A 22 12.09 28.15 -30.72
N PHE A 23 11.98 28.54 -29.45
CA PHE A 23 12.32 27.70 -28.31
C PHE A 23 11.28 26.58 -28.27
N ILE A 24 11.64 25.44 -28.84
CA ILE A 24 10.88 24.17 -28.63
C ILE A 24 11.13 23.74 -27.19
N LEU A 25 10.19 24.06 -26.30
CA LEU A 25 10.12 23.50 -24.96
C LEU A 25 9.81 22.00 -25.11
N ALA A 26 10.84 21.17 -25.20
CA ALA A 26 10.67 19.73 -25.13
C ALA A 26 10.09 19.39 -23.74
N PRO A 27 8.97 18.64 -23.66
CA PRO A 27 8.43 18.18 -22.38
C PRO A 27 9.48 17.27 -21.73
N TRP A 28 9.97 17.67 -20.57
CA TRP A 28 10.87 16.82 -19.78
C TRP A 28 10.07 15.61 -19.31
N PRO A 29 10.61 14.39 -19.46
CA PRO A 29 9.96 13.20 -18.94
C PRO A 29 9.86 13.34 -17.42
N VAL A 30 8.64 13.51 -16.93
CA VAL A 30 8.37 13.46 -15.48
C VAL A 30 8.59 12.01 -15.06
N PRO A 31 9.53 11.71 -14.14
CA PRO A 31 9.69 10.36 -13.65
C PRO A 31 8.37 9.95 -12.99
N THR A 32 7.68 8.97 -13.55
CA THR A 32 6.56 8.31 -12.90
C THR A 32 7.13 7.58 -11.68
N ALA A 33 6.89 8.12 -10.49
CA ALA A 33 7.18 7.43 -9.26
C ALA A 33 6.40 6.11 -9.27
N SER A 34 7.10 5.00 -9.45
CA SER A 34 6.52 3.67 -9.28
C SER A 34 6.02 3.59 -7.84
N ALA A 35 4.71 3.47 -7.65
CA ALA A 35 4.16 3.28 -6.33
C ALA A 35 4.84 2.05 -5.70
N ALA A 36 5.46 2.23 -4.53
CA ALA A 36 6.11 1.14 -3.81
C ALA A 36 5.08 0.01 -3.63
N ASN A 37 5.50 -1.22 -3.95
CA ASN A 37 4.64 -2.37 -3.80
C ASN A 37 4.29 -2.53 -2.31
N PRO A 38 3.01 -2.58 -1.93
CA PRO A 38 2.60 -2.71 -0.54
C PRO A 38 3.21 -3.93 0.16
N PHE A 39 3.43 -5.03 -0.55
CA PHE A 39 4.04 -6.23 0.02
C PHE A 39 5.51 -6.03 0.37
N ASP A 40 6.27 -5.33 -0.47
CA ASP A 40 7.69 -5.07 -0.21
C ASP A 40 7.90 -4.22 1.06
N THR A 41 6.96 -3.32 1.36
CA THR A 41 6.98 -2.52 2.58
C THR A 41 6.81 -3.36 3.85
N LEU A 42 6.11 -4.49 3.76
CA LEU A 42 5.84 -5.36 4.91
C LEU A 42 6.96 -6.36 5.20
N LEU A 43 7.80 -6.71 4.23
CA LEU A 43 8.81 -7.79 4.36
C LEU A 43 9.67 -7.64 5.60
N GLY A 44 10.01 -8.79 6.20
CA GLY A 44 10.87 -8.90 7.38
C GLY A 44 10.12 -9.24 8.65
N SER A 45 10.77 -8.95 9.78
CA SER A 45 10.30 -9.31 11.12
C SER A 45 9.72 -8.12 11.86
N TRP A 46 8.65 -8.37 12.58
CA TRP A 46 7.91 -7.37 13.34
C TRP A 46 7.55 -7.93 14.70
N ARG A 47 7.53 -7.09 15.71
CA ARG A 47 7.13 -7.45 17.07
C ARG A 47 6.26 -6.37 17.69
N GLY A 48 5.40 -6.77 18.61
CA GLY A 48 4.56 -5.81 19.32
C GLY A 48 3.55 -6.46 20.24
N SER A 49 2.53 -5.71 20.55
CA SER A 49 1.48 -6.12 21.48
C SER A 49 0.11 -5.74 20.95
N GLY A 50 -0.91 -6.33 21.55
CA GLY A 50 -2.27 -6.10 21.14
C GLY A 50 -3.27 -6.53 22.20
N GLN A 51 -4.50 -6.66 21.75
CA GLN A 51 -5.61 -7.10 22.56
C GLN A 51 -6.57 -7.96 21.73
N ILE A 52 -7.08 -9.03 22.33
CA ILE A 52 -8.27 -9.73 21.86
C ILE A 52 -9.48 -9.29 22.68
N ARG A 53 -10.65 -9.31 22.05
CA ARG A 53 -11.96 -9.16 22.69
C ARG A 53 -12.82 -10.36 22.37
N LEU A 54 -13.43 -10.92 23.40
CA LEU A 54 -14.31 -12.06 23.30
C LEU A 54 -15.79 -11.63 23.29
N ALA A 55 -16.67 -12.51 22.85
CA ALA A 55 -18.10 -12.23 22.75
C ALA A 55 -18.78 -12.03 24.13
N ASP A 56 -18.21 -12.59 25.20
CA ASP A 56 -18.64 -12.42 26.59
C ASP A 56 -18.15 -11.11 27.22
N GLY A 57 -17.43 -10.24 26.45
CA GLY A 57 -16.91 -8.96 26.91
C GLY A 57 -15.52 -9.02 27.53
N ARG A 58 -14.94 -10.20 27.77
CA ARG A 58 -13.56 -10.32 28.25
C ARG A 58 -12.58 -9.81 27.22
N ALA A 59 -11.48 -9.27 27.71
CA ALA A 59 -10.37 -8.82 26.89
C ALA A 59 -9.05 -9.33 27.48
N GLU A 60 -8.16 -9.81 26.61
CA GLU A 60 -6.83 -10.29 26.99
C GLU A 60 -5.76 -9.56 26.21
N ARG A 61 -4.62 -9.33 26.84
CA ARG A 61 -3.44 -8.75 26.17
C ARG A 61 -2.74 -9.79 25.34
N LEU A 62 -2.18 -9.33 24.22
CA LEU A 62 -1.37 -10.14 23.30
C LEU A 62 0.07 -9.64 23.26
N LYS A 63 1.00 -10.61 23.19
CA LYS A 63 2.38 -10.38 22.71
C LYS A 63 2.51 -11.07 21.37
N CYS A 64 2.93 -10.35 20.33
CA CYS A 64 2.92 -10.85 18.96
C CYS A 64 4.27 -10.68 18.28
N ASN A 65 4.59 -11.66 17.42
CA ASN A 65 5.64 -11.58 16.42
C ASN A 65 5.02 -11.87 15.06
N ALA A 66 5.40 -11.09 14.04
CA ALA A 66 4.97 -11.30 12.67
C ALA A 66 6.19 -11.40 11.76
N TYR A 67 6.10 -12.26 10.76
CA TYR A 67 7.10 -12.49 9.74
C TYR A 67 6.45 -12.40 8.37
N TYR A 68 7.01 -11.56 7.51
CA TYR A 68 6.55 -11.42 6.14
C TYR A 68 7.68 -11.79 5.20
N THR A 69 7.38 -12.66 4.25
CA THR A 69 8.29 -13.19 3.25
C THR A 69 7.70 -13.05 1.86
N GLY A 70 8.53 -13.23 0.82
CA GLY A 70 8.10 -13.09 -0.57
C GLY A 70 8.64 -11.83 -1.20
N GLY A 71 7.78 -11.06 -1.86
CA GLY A 71 8.09 -9.84 -2.60
C GLY A 71 7.37 -9.77 -3.93
N GLY A 72 7.36 -8.61 -4.55
CA GLY A 72 6.60 -8.38 -5.76
C GLY A 72 5.11 -8.68 -5.54
N SER A 73 4.55 -9.57 -6.32
CA SER A 73 3.11 -9.92 -6.26
C SER A 73 2.76 -11.00 -5.24
N GLN A 74 3.71 -11.50 -4.44
CA GLN A 74 3.50 -12.61 -3.51
C GLN A 74 3.89 -12.22 -2.08
N LEU A 75 3.05 -12.52 -1.10
CA LEU A 75 3.32 -12.32 0.32
C LEU A 75 2.97 -13.57 1.12
N GLY A 76 3.97 -14.13 1.77
CA GLY A 76 3.80 -15.08 2.88
C GLY A 76 3.75 -14.33 4.19
N MET A 77 2.77 -14.62 5.04
CA MET A 77 2.61 -14.01 6.35
C MET A 77 2.53 -15.10 7.42
N ALA A 78 3.22 -14.91 8.53
CA ALA A 78 3.05 -15.69 9.75
C ALA A 78 2.96 -14.75 10.94
N ILE A 79 1.84 -14.74 11.66
CA ILE A 79 1.63 -13.99 12.90
C ILE A 79 1.45 -14.97 14.02
N ARG A 80 2.29 -14.87 15.06
CA ARG A 80 2.21 -15.64 16.28
C ARG A 80 1.94 -14.72 17.44
N CYS A 81 0.84 -14.96 18.13
CA CYS A 81 0.45 -14.17 19.30
C CYS A 81 0.23 -15.10 20.49
N GLN A 82 0.58 -14.61 21.67
CA GLN A 82 0.37 -15.27 22.95
C GLN A 82 -0.43 -14.37 23.86
N SER A 83 -1.49 -14.91 24.45
CA SER A 83 -2.27 -14.31 25.53
C SER A 83 -2.11 -15.13 26.82
N GLU A 84 -2.83 -14.74 27.85
CA GLU A 84 -2.87 -15.49 29.11
C GLU A 84 -3.50 -16.87 28.94
N SER A 85 -4.54 -16.96 28.12
CA SER A 85 -5.34 -18.19 27.95
C SER A 85 -5.03 -18.95 26.67
N SER A 86 -4.32 -18.39 25.69
CA SER A 86 -4.20 -18.98 24.35
C SER A 86 -2.95 -18.56 23.59
N ASN A 87 -2.52 -19.45 22.71
CA ASN A 87 -1.56 -19.16 21.66
C ASN A 87 -2.28 -19.23 20.30
N VAL A 88 -2.03 -18.27 19.43
CA VAL A 88 -2.62 -18.19 18.09
C VAL A 88 -1.51 -18.11 17.06
N GLU A 89 -1.57 -18.95 16.04
CA GLU A 89 -0.63 -18.91 14.90
C GLU A 89 -1.41 -18.84 13.59
N ILE A 90 -1.43 -17.66 13.00
CA ILE A 90 -2.04 -17.43 11.68
C ILE A 90 -0.95 -17.40 10.62
N ARG A 91 -1.14 -18.16 9.56
CA ARG A 91 -0.34 -18.11 8.33
C ARG A 91 -1.21 -17.76 7.15
N SER A 92 -0.66 -17.06 6.18
CA SER A 92 -1.33 -16.82 4.91
C SER A 92 -0.37 -16.78 3.74
N LYS A 93 -0.91 -17.06 2.55
CA LYS A 93 -0.25 -16.87 1.26
C LYS A 93 -1.15 -15.97 0.43
N LEU A 94 -0.68 -14.77 0.14
CA LEU A 94 -1.43 -13.74 -0.57
C LEU A 94 -0.77 -13.45 -1.92
N SER A 95 -1.60 -13.23 -2.93
CA SER A 95 -1.19 -12.81 -4.27
C SER A 95 -1.86 -11.48 -4.60
N GLN A 96 -1.12 -10.58 -5.23
CA GLN A 96 -1.59 -9.26 -5.67
C GLN A 96 -1.61 -9.15 -7.19
N SER A 97 -2.68 -8.59 -7.74
CA SER A 97 -2.81 -8.21 -9.14
C SER A 97 -3.46 -6.82 -9.21
N GLY A 98 -2.68 -5.83 -9.58
CA GLY A 98 -3.09 -4.43 -9.43
C GLY A 98 -3.34 -4.11 -7.95
N SER A 99 -4.51 -3.57 -7.61
CA SER A 99 -4.93 -3.36 -6.23
C SER A 99 -5.57 -4.58 -5.57
N ARG A 100 -5.97 -5.59 -6.37
CA ARG A 100 -6.69 -6.77 -5.86
C ARG A 100 -5.74 -7.75 -5.17
N ILE A 101 -6.17 -8.24 -4.00
CA ILE A 101 -5.51 -9.31 -3.25
C ILE A 101 -6.43 -10.52 -3.18
N THR A 102 -5.85 -11.70 -3.36
CA THR A 102 -6.48 -12.99 -3.12
C THR A 102 -5.49 -13.91 -2.42
N GLY A 103 -5.99 -14.91 -1.70
CA GLY A 103 -5.10 -15.90 -1.08
C GLY A 103 -5.82 -16.83 -0.13
N THR A 104 -5.02 -17.55 0.63
CA THR A 104 -5.45 -18.51 1.63
C THR A 104 -4.89 -18.16 3.00
N TRP A 105 -5.58 -18.59 4.04
CA TRP A 105 -5.10 -18.47 5.41
C TRP A 105 -5.36 -19.78 6.16
N GLU A 106 -4.54 -20.03 7.17
CA GLU A 106 -4.70 -21.09 8.16
C GLU A 106 -4.45 -20.53 9.57
N GLU A 107 -5.21 -20.95 10.52
CA GLU A 107 -4.96 -20.81 11.95
C GLU A 107 -4.67 -22.19 12.53
N ARG A 108 -3.47 -22.38 13.05
CA ARG A 108 -2.94 -23.72 13.35
C ARG A 108 -3.34 -24.25 14.71
N THR A 109 -3.64 -23.39 15.66
CA THR A 109 -4.01 -23.79 17.02
C THR A 109 -5.40 -24.44 17.05
N PHE A 110 -6.34 -23.87 16.29
CA PHE A 110 -7.73 -24.35 16.20
C PHE A 110 -8.05 -25.08 14.89
N ASN A 111 -7.03 -25.32 14.08
CA ASN A 111 -7.13 -26.02 12.79
C ASN A 111 -8.17 -25.42 11.83
N ALA A 112 -8.24 -24.08 11.79
CA ALA A 112 -9.15 -23.36 10.90
C ALA A 112 -8.41 -22.95 9.61
N VAL A 113 -9.10 -23.08 8.48
CA VAL A 113 -8.56 -22.71 7.16
C VAL A 113 -9.59 -21.92 6.36
N GLY A 114 -9.11 -21.15 5.38
CA GLY A 114 -10.02 -20.41 4.53
C GLY A 114 -9.33 -19.59 3.43
N THR A 115 -10.11 -18.70 2.84
CA THR A 115 -9.66 -17.79 1.78
C THR A 115 -9.73 -16.35 2.26
N ALA A 116 -8.88 -15.51 1.64
CA ALA A 116 -8.84 -14.08 1.85
C ALA A 116 -8.96 -13.37 0.50
N GLN A 117 -9.78 -12.34 0.44
CA GLN A 117 -9.95 -11.51 -0.75
C GLN A 117 -10.04 -10.03 -0.35
N GLY A 118 -9.50 -9.15 -1.15
CA GLY A 118 -9.58 -7.73 -0.83
C GLY A 118 -8.73 -6.85 -1.72
N GLN A 119 -8.24 -5.76 -1.14
CA GLN A 119 -7.50 -4.74 -1.87
C GLN A 119 -6.31 -4.23 -1.05
N ALA A 120 -5.28 -3.79 -1.76
CA ALA A 120 -4.13 -3.07 -1.23
C ALA A 120 -4.04 -1.65 -1.79
N SER A 121 -3.56 -0.75 -0.97
CA SER A 121 -3.10 0.59 -1.33
C SER A 121 -1.67 0.80 -0.82
N ALA A 122 -1.09 1.98 -1.03
CA ALA A 122 0.27 2.28 -0.58
C ALA A 122 0.50 2.15 0.94
N SER A 123 -0.56 2.23 1.76
CA SER A 123 -0.46 2.22 3.23
C SER A 123 -1.44 1.29 3.94
N ARG A 124 -2.24 0.54 3.19
CA ARG A 124 -3.28 -0.30 3.77
C ARG A 124 -3.59 -1.52 2.92
N ILE A 125 -3.80 -2.65 3.59
CA ILE A 125 -4.42 -3.85 3.05
C ILE A 125 -5.74 -4.06 3.77
N SER A 126 -6.81 -4.34 3.03
CA SER A 126 -8.14 -4.65 3.57
C SER A 126 -8.63 -5.94 2.95
N LEU A 127 -8.94 -6.92 3.79
CA LEU A 127 -9.34 -8.27 3.39
C LEU A 127 -10.69 -8.65 4.01
N THR A 128 -11.49 -9.35 3.25
CA THR A 128 -12.56 -10.20 3.75
C THR A 128 -12.01 -11.63 3.86
N ILE A 129 -12.21 -12.26 4.99
CA ILE A 129 -11.82 -13.65 5.27
C ILE A 129 -13.06 -14.52 5.34
N SER A 130 -12.96 -15.74 4.82
CA SER A 130 -14.03 -16.73 4.80
C SER A 130 -13.46 -18.14 4.93
N GLY A 131 -14.30 -19.10 5.34
CA GLY A 131 -13.93 -20.49 5.59
C GLY A 131 -14.28 -20.90 7.02
N GLY A 132 -13.35 -21.50 7.75
CA GLY A 132 -13.55 -21.88 9.16
C GLY A 132 -13.90 -20.70 10.09
N VAL A 133 -13.53 -19.49 9.70
CA VAL A 133 -13.93 -18.23 10.32
C VAL A 133 -14.33 -17.24 9.24
N THR A 134 -15.36 -16.44 9.49
CA THR A 134 -15.78 -15.34 8.63
C THR A 134 -15.51 -14.00 9.32
N GLY A 135 -15.02 -13.02 8.57
CA GLY A 135 -14.70 -11.71 9.12
C GLY A 135 -13.95 -10.79 8.17
N THR A 136 -13.33 -9.79 8.75
CA THR A 136 -12.48 -8.82 8.03
C THR A 136 -11.13 -8.69 8.70
N MET A 137 -10.12 -8.38 7.92
CA MET A 137 -8.79 -8.03 8.40
C MET A 137 -8.31 -6.76 7.70
N SER A 138 -7.76 -5.83 8.46
CA SER A 138 -7.07 -4.68 7.90
C SER A 138 -5.66 -4.57 8.46
N VAL A 139 -4.71 -4.23 7.61
CA VAL A 139 -3.33 -3.93 7.96
C VAL A 139 -3.02 -2.53 7.47
N SER A 140 -2.75 -1.61 8.39
CA SER A 140 -2.26 -0.27 8.08
C SER A 140 -0.78 -0.20 8.43
N TYR A 141 0.03 0.43 7.59
CA TYR A 141 1.48 0.50 7.81
C TYR A 141 2.06 1.82 7.33
N SER A 142 3.09 2.27 8.03
CA SER A 142 3.84 3.49 7.71
C SER A 142 5.26 3.35 8.27
N GLY A 143 6.27 3.34 7.40
CA GLY A 143 7.67 3.18 7.79
C GLY A 143 7.90 1.90 8.59
N SER A 144 8.29 2.06 9.85
CA SER A 144 8.58 0.95 10.77
C SER A 144 7.41 0.55 11.68
N ARG A 145 6.21 1.09 11.45
CA ARG A 145 5.01 0.81 12.26
C ARG A 145 3.94 0.12 11.43
N GLN A 146 3.22 -0.78 12.08
CA GLN A 146 2.10 -1.51 11.50
C GLN A 146 1.01 -1.68 12.55
N SER A 147 -0.26 -1.54 12.14
CA SER A 147 -1.42 -1.88 12.96
C SER A 147 -2.27 -2.90 12.21
N VAL A 148 -2.63 -3.99 12.89
CA VAL A 148 -3.50 -5.06 12.38
C VAL A 148 -4.79 -5.05 13.17
N ALA A 149 -5.92 -5.03 12.49
CA ALA A 149 -7.23 -5.16 13.08
C ALA A 149 -8.00 -6.30 12.40
N ILE A 150 -8.52 -7.23 13.18
CA ILE A 150 -9.34 -8.35 12.74
C ILE A 150 -10.69 -8.27 13.45
N SER A 151 -11.78 -8.47 12.73
CA SER A 151 -13.12 -8.62 13.26
C SER A 151 -13.70 -9.92 12.74
N THR A 152 -14.29 -10.73 13.62
CA THR A 152 -14.83 -12.05 13.30
C THR A 152 -16.32 -12.14 13.63
N GLN A 153 -17.00 -13.07 13.01
CA GLN A 153 -18.43 -13.34 13.19
C GLN A 153 -18.66 -14.82 13.46
N GLY A 154 -19.68 -15.11 14.28
CA GLY A 154 -20.13 -16.48 14.53
C GLY A 154 -19.26 -17.32 15.47
N ILE A 155 -18.23 -16.73 16.07
CA ILE A 155 -17.33 -17.40 17.02
C ILE A 155 -17.13 -16.57 18.29
N ALA A 156 -16.55 -17.19 19.33
CA ALA A 156 -16.30 -16.54 20.61
C ALA A 156 -15.29 -15.38 20.53
N LEU A 157 -14.32 -15.42 19.61
CA LEU A 157 -13.46 -14.30 19.31
C LEU A 157 -14.25 -13.22 18.56
N LYS A 158 -14.24 -11.98 19.02
CA LYS A 158 -14.95 -10.87 18.39
C LYS A 158 -14.03 -9.96 17.60
N SER A 159 -12.90 -9.60 18.18
CA SER A 159 -11.91 -8.75 17.50
C SER A 159 -10.50 -8.96 18.05
N VAL A 160 -9.53 -8.65 17.19
CA VAL A 160 -8.10 -8.58 17.53
C VAL A 160 -7.56 -7.24 17.03
N THR A 161 -6.78 -6.56 17.84
CA THR A 161 -5.99 -5.39 17.44
C THR A 161 -4.55 -5.61 17.87
N ILE A 162 -3.60 -5.34 16.98
CA ILE A 162 -2.16 -5.53 17.23
C ILE A 162 -1.41 -4.34 16.66
N ASP A 163 -0.53 -3.74 17.45
CA ASP A 163 0.42 -2.73 17.00
C ASP A 163 1.83 -3.33 17.02
N LEU A 164 2.49 -3.24 15.88
CA LEU A 164 3.78 -3.85 15.62
C LEU A 164 4.79 -2.79 15.19
N THR A 165 6.04 -3.01 15.58
CA THR A 165 7.21 -2.28 15.09
C THR A 165 8.17 -3.25 14.39
N ARG A 166 8.88 -2.76 13.39
CA ARG A 166 9.91 -3.52 12.70
C ARG A 166 11.03 -3.88 13.67
N SER A 167 11.48 -5.12 13.61
CA SER A 167 12.57 -5.65 14.46
C SER A 167 13.90 -5.56 13.77
#